data_5ec7d2e3558c322bf0b31f1ff8e583ff
#
_entry.id   5ec7d2e3558c322bf0b31f1ff8e583ff
#
_cell.length_a   1.000
_cell.length_b   1.000
_cell.length_c   1.000
_cell.angle_alpha   90.00
_cell.angle_beta   90.00
_cell.angle_gamma   90.00
#
_symmetry.space_group_name_H-M   'P 1'
#
loop_
_entity.id
_entity.type
_entity.pdbx_description
1 polymer ?
#
loop_
_entity_poly.entity_id
_entity_poly.type
_entity_poly.pdbx_seq_one_letter_code
_entity_poly.pdbx_strand_id
1 'polypeptide(L)'
;MKINNLDKEFLNKLTQIVDENLIEKDLSINFLTEKMNMTPSTLCRKIKGLTGLSGNEFIRKYRLQKAMKLMTQEGYNISETAYACGFSDSNYFRSCFKQEFGMTPSEYLKQLHQK
;
A
#
# COMPACT_ATOMS: atom_id res chain seq x y z
N MET A 1 13.67 16.99 -3.15
CA MET A 1 14.76 16.14 -3.69
C MET A 1 14.42 15.74 -5.13
N LYS A 2 15.34 15.93 -6.03
CA LYS A 2 15.16 15.50 -7.40
C LYS A 2 15.37 13.99 -7.52
N ILE A 3 14.41 13.32 -8.10
CA ILE A 3 14.50 11.89 -8.35
C ILE A 3 15.13 11.67 -9.71
N ASN A 4 16.23 10.94 -9.78
CA ASN A 4 16.91 10.65 -11.04
C ASN A 4 16.21 9.47 -11.76
N ASN A 5 16.63 9.19 -12.99
CA ASN A 5 15.99 8.14 -13.81
C ASN A 5 16.13 6.74 -13.21
N LEU A 6 17.24 6.44 -12.56
CA LEU A 6 17.44 5.14 -11.91
C LEU A 6 16.50 4.97 -10.72
N ASP A 7 16.28 6.04 -9.97
CA ASP A 7 15.36 6.04 -8.84
C ASP A 7 13.91 5.88 -9.31
N LYS A 8 13.55 6.52 -10.41
CA LYS A 8 12.22 6.35 -11.03
C LYS A 8 12.00 4.91 -11.48
N GLU A 9 12.98 4.31 -12.12
CA GLU A 9 12.90 2.92 -12.55
C GLU A 9 12.75 1.98 -11.37
N PHE A 10 13.51 2.22 -10.30
CA PHE A 10 13.41 1.45 -9.06
C PHE A 10 12.00 1.53 -8.48
N LEU A 11 11.47 2.74 -8.31
CA LEU A 11 10.14 2.95 -7.75
C LEU A 11 9.05 2.35 -8.63
N ASN A 12 9.16 2.50 -9.93
CA ASN A 12 8.18 1.94 -10.88
C ASN A 12 8.15 0.42 -10.81
N LYS A 13 9.32 -0.20 -10.76
CA LYS A 13 9.41 -1.66 -10.64
C LYS A 13 8.86 -2.13 -9.30
N LEU A 14 9.22 -1.45 -8.22
CA LEU A 14 8.75 -1.77 -6.87
C LEU A 14 7.23 -1.66 -6.78
N THR A 15 6.65 -0.57 -7.23
CA THR A 15 5.19 -0.36 -7.18
C THR A 15 4.46 -1.36 -8.05
N GLN A 16 5.01 -1.72 -9.19
CA GLN A 16 4.43 -2.75 -10.07
C GLN A 16 4.38 -4.10 -9.36
N ILE A 17 5.47 -4.50 -8.72
CA ILE A 17 5.53 -5.78 -8.00
C ILE A 17 4.55 -5.78 -6.83
N VAL A 18 4.49 -4.70 -6.08
CA VAL A 18 3.55 -4.57 -4.96
C VAL A 18 2.11 -4.65 -5.47
N ASP A 19 1.79 -3.93 -6.53
CA ASP A 19 0.44 -3.90 -7.11
C ASP A 19 -0.01 -5.28 -7.59
N GLU A 20 0.85 -6.01 -8.25
CA GLU A 20 0.56 -7.33 -8.79
C GLU A 20 0.37 -8.38 -7.70
N ASN A 21 0.86 -8.13 -6.49
CA ASN A 21 0.87 -9.08 -5.39
C ASN A 21 0.16 -8.60 -4.14
N LEU A 22 -0.73 -7.61 -4.27
CA LEU A 22 -1.42 -7.02 -3.11
C LEU A 22 -2.18 -8.02 -2.28
N ILE A 23 -2.83 -8.98 -2.92
CA ILE A 23 -3.65 -9.98 -2.24
C ILE A 23 -2.82 -11.10 -1.59
N GLU A 24 -1.54 -11.20 -1.96
CA GLU A 24 -0.68 -12.25 -1.44
C GLU A 24 -0.34 -12.01 0.03
N LYS A 25 -0.56 -13.02 0.86
CA LYS A 25 -0.27 -12.95 2.30
C LYS A 25 1.23 -12.83 2.55
N ASP A 26 2.04 -13.33 1.63
CA ASP A 26 3.50 -13.34 1.75
C ASP A 26 4.16 -12.08 1.20
N LEU A 27 3.38 -11.08 0.81
CA LEU A 27 3.92 -9.82 0.34
C LEU A 27 4.64 -9.14 1.52
N SER A 28 5.94 -9.27 1.53
CA SER A 28 6.80 -8.83 2.63
C SER A 28 8.10 -8.29 2.05
N ILE A 29 8.96 -7.78 2.90
CA ILE A 29 10.28 -7.34 2.48
C ILE A 29 11.06 -8.50 1.87
N ASN A 30 10.99 -9.70 2.44
CA ASN A 30 11.67 -10.87 1.89
C ASN A 30 11.18 -11.20 0.48
N PHE A 31 9.87 -11.15 0.25
CA PHE A 31 9.28 -11.36 -1.06
C PHE A 31 9.81 -10.33 -2.05
N LEU A 32 9.84 -9.06 -1.66
CA LEU A 32 10.30 -7.97 -2.52
C LEU A 32 11.80 -8.09 -2.84
N THR A 33 12.62 -8.53 -1.88
CA THR A 33 14.06 -8.69 -2.12
C THR A 33 14.33 -9.72 -3.21
N GLU A 34 13.58 -10.81 -3.24
CA GLU A 34 13.69 -11.80 -4.29
C GLU A 34 13.30 -11.23 -5.65
N LYS A 35 12.16 -10.55 -5.71
CA LYS A 35 11.66 -9.98 -6.97
C LYS A 35 12.50 -8.81 -7.48
N MET A 36 13.06 -8.03 -6.58
CA MET A 36 13.90 -6.88 -6.94
C MET A 36 15.37 -7.25 -7.09
N ASN A 37 15.73 -8.47 -6.77
CA ASN A 37 17.11 -8.96 -6.84
C ASN A 37 18.06 -8.10 -6.03
N MET A 38 17.68 -7.81 -4.80
CA MET A 38 18.43 -6.97 -3.86
C MET A 38 18.49 -7.62 -2.50
N THR A 39 19.47 -7.22 -1.69
CA THR A 39 19.49 -7.62 -0.28
C THR A 39 18.43 -6.83 0.50
N PRO A 40 17.93 -7.35 1.63
CA PRO A 40 16.96 -6.61 2.45
C PRO A 40 17.49 -5.25 2.89
N SER A 41 18.75 -5.16 3.27
CA SER A 41 19.38 -3.92 3.71
C SER A 41 19.39 -2.85 2.60
N THR A 42 19.75 -3.25 1.40
CA THR A 42 19.77 -2.34 0.24
C THR A 42 18.36 -1.89 -0.13
N LEU A 43 17.41 -2.82 -0.17
CA LEU A 43 16.02 -2.51 -0.50
C LEU A 43 15.42 -1.52 0.52
N CYS A 44 15.54 -1.81 1.80
CA CYS A 44 15.00 -0.97 2.87
C CYS A 44 15.63 0.43 2.87
N ARG A 45 16.92 0.52 2.66
CA ARG A 45 17.64 1.79 2.59
C ARG A 45 17.15 2.65 1.41
N LYS A 46 16.96 2.03 0.24
CA LYS A 46 16.44 2.73 -0.94
C LYS A 46 15.01 3.22 -0.73
N ILE A 47 14.15 2.37 -0.18
CA ILE A 47 12.77 2.77 0.11
C ILE A 47 12.77 3.94 1.09
N LYS A 48 13.51 3.84 2.16
CA LYS A 48 13.59 4.91 3.18
C LYS A 48 14.15 6.21 2.60
N GLY A 49 15.19 6.12 1.80
CA GLY A 49 15.80 7.29 1.18
C GLY A 49 14.90 8.00 0.19
N LEU A 50 14.08 7.27 -0.55
CA LEU A 50 13.21 7.85 -1.58
C LEU A 50 11.83 8.24 -1.06
N THR A 51 11.31 7.55 -0.06
CA THR A 51 9.93 7.74 0.40
C THR A 51 9.81 8.25 1.85
N GLY A 52 10.86 8.13 2.62
CA GLY A 52 10.82 8.41 4.06
C GLY A 52 10.17 7.32 4.89
N LEU A 53 9.73 6.21 4.26
CA LEU A 53 8.99 5.13 4.91
C LEU A 53 9.85 3.88 5.06
N SER A 54 9.57 3.08 6.08
CA SER A 54 10.11 1.72 6.12
C SER A 54 9.46 0.89 5.02
N GLY A 55 10.03 -0.27 4.72
CA GLY A 55 9.45 -1.16 3.71
C GLY A 55 8.03 -1.59 4.07
N ASN A 56 7.78 -1.94 5.32
CA ASN A 56 6.45 -2.35 5.78
C ASN A 56 5.45 -1.21 5.73
N GLU A 57 5.88 -0.01 6.11
CA GLU A 57 5.05 1.20 6.00
C GLU A 57 4.71 1.51 4.55
N PHE A 58 5.66 1.33 3.64
CA PHE A 58 5.46 1.53 2.20
C PHE A 58 4.39 0.59 1.66
N ILE A 59 4.48 -0.70 1.98
CA ILE A 59 3.50 -1.70 1.54
C ILE A 59 2.12 -1.35 2.09
N ARG A 60 2.04 -1.05 3.38
CA ARG A 60 0.76 -0.71 4.04
C ARG A 60 0.13 0.53 3.44
N LYS A 61 0.92 1.56 3.21
CA LYS A 61 0.44 2.80 2.60
C LYS A 61 -0.07 2.57 1.18
N TYR A 62 0.64 1.75 0.41
CA TYR A 62 0.23 1.39 -0.95
C TYR A 62 -1.11 0.64 -0.93
N ARG A 63 -1.26 -0.31 -0.02
CA ARG A 63 -2.52 -1.05 0.16
C ARG A 63 -3.68 -0.11 0.49
N LEU A 64 -3.44 0.87 1.36
CA LEU A 64 -4.48 1.84 1.75
C LEU A 64 -4.87 2.78 0.61
N GLN A 65 -3.93 3.20 -0.20
CA GLN A 65 -4.21 4.01 -1.38
C GLN A 65 -5.05 3.23 -2.40
N LYS A 66 -4.73 1.97 -2.59
CA LYS A 66 -5.52 1.09 -3.47
C LYS A 66 -6.93 0.90 -2.90
N ALA A 67 -7.04 0.74 -1.59
CA ALA A 67 -8.33 0.60 -0.92
C ALA A 67 -9.22 1.81 -1.17
N MET A 68 -8.68 3.00 -1.06
CA MET A 68 -9.40 4.24 -1.33
C MET A 68 -9.99 4.23 -2.74
N LYS A 69 -9.20 3.83 -3.71
CA LYS A 69 -9.61 3.73 -5.12
C LYS A 69 -10.74 2.73 -5.31
N LEU A 70 -10.61 1.56 -4.72
CA LEU A 70 -11.62 0.50 -4.86
C LEU A 70 -12.97 0.92 -4.28
N MET A 71 -12.96 1.56 -3.13
CA MET A 71 -14.20 2.02 -2.48
C MET A 71 -14.85 3.19 -3.21
N THR A 72 -14.06 4.14 -3.68
CA THR A 72 -14.60 5.38 -4.26
C THR A 72 -14.89 5.28 -5.75
N GLN A 73 -14.10 4.54 -6.49
CA GLN A 73 -14.21 4.46 -7.95
C GLN A 73 -14.87 3.18 -8.44
N GLU A 74 -14.71 2.09 -7.71
CA GLU A 74 -15.21 0.78 -8.16
C GLU A 74 -16.33 0.21 -7.31
N GLY A 75 -16.77 0.95 -6.28
CA GLY A 75 -17.95 0.58 -5.50
C GLY A 75 -17.81 -0.62 -4.59
N TYR A 76 -16.59 -1.00 -4.24
CA TYR A 76 -16.35 -2.12 -3.32
C TYR A 76 -16.84 -1.73 -1.92
N ASN A 77 -17.44 -2.68 -1.22
CA ASN A 77 -17.77 -2.45 0.20
C ASN A 77 -16.50 -2.60 1.05
N ILE A 78 -16.60 -2.30 2.34
CA ILE A 78 -15.44 -2.26 3.24
C ILE A 78 -14.77 -3.64 3.36
N SER A 79 -15.55 -4.70 3.54
CA SER A 79 -15.01 -6.05 3.66
C SER A 79 -14.35 -6.54 2.38
N GLU A 80 -14.99 -6.28 1.23
CA GLU A 80 -14.44 -6.60 -0.08
C GLU A 80 -13.12 -5.87 -0.32
N THR A 81 -13.08 -4.59 0.06
CA THR A 81 -11.90 -3.75 -0.09
C THR A 81 -10.73 -4.28 0.74
N ALA A 82 -10.97 -4.59 2.01
CA ALA A 82 -9.94 -5.11 2.89
C ALA A 82 -9.31 -6.37 2.32
N TYR A 83 -10.13 -7.29 1.88
CA TYR A 83 -9.69 -8.56 1.30
C TYR A 83 -8.91 -8.33 -0.01
N ALA A 84 -9.45 -7.52 -0.90
CA ALA A 84 -8.83 -7.25 -2.22
C ALA A 84 -7.47 -6.57 -2.10
N CYS A 85 -7.26 -5.80 -1.03
CA CYS A 85 -5.99 -5.13 -0.78
C CYS A 85 -5.01 -5.96 0.05
N GLY A 86 -5.38 -7.20 0.38
CA GLY A 86 -4.46 -8.11 1.08
C GLY A 86 -4.42 -7.95 2.59
N PHE A 87 -5.39 -7.26 3.18
CA PHE A 87 -5.50 -7.22 4.63
C PHE A 87 -6.12 -8.53 5.12
N SER A 88 -5.50 -9.13 6.11
CA SER A 88 -5.95 -10.42 6.65
C SER A 88 -7.23 -10.29 7.48
N ASP A 89 -7.53 -9.10 7.95
CA ASP A 89 -8.59 -8.84 8.92
C ASP A 89 -9.16 -7.45 8.65
N SER A 90 -10.49 -7.35 8.56
CA SER A 90 -11.15 -6.08 8.30
C SER A 90 -11.01 -5.09 9.46
N ASN A 91 -10.88 -5.56 10.70
CA ASN A 91 -10.63 -4.69 11.85
C ASN A 91 -9.26 -4.02 11.77
N TYR A 92 -8.25 -4.79 11.39
CA TYR A 92 -6.91 -4.24 11.18
C TYR A 92 -6.92 -3.22 10.03
N PHE A 93 -7.61 -3.53 8.95
CA PHE A 93 -7.79 -2.61 7.82
C PHE A 93 -8.40 -1.28 8.29
N ARG A 94 -9.48 -1.35 9.07
CA ARG A 94 -10.17 -0.14 9.57
C ARG A 94 -9.24 0.72 10.45
N SER A 95 -8.47 0.08 11.30
CA SER A 95 -7.49 0.78 12.14
C SER A 95 -6.42 1.48 11.33
N CYS A 96 -5.86 0.78 10.34
CA CYS A 96 -4.83 1.35 9.45
C CYS A 96 -5.40 2.50 8.62
N PHE A 97 -6.62 2.33 8.12
CA PHE A 97 -7.30 3.36 7.32
C PHE A 97 -7.51 4.63 8.15
N LYS A 98 -8.01 4.47 9.37
CA LYS A 98 -8.23 5.61 10.27
C LYS A 98 -6.94 6.32 10.61
N GLN A 99 -5.87 5.58 10.85
CA GLN A 99 -4.57 6.15 11.15
C GLN A 99 -4.01 6.96 9.98
N GLU A 100 -4.19 6.45 8.75
CA GLU A 100 -3.68 7.09 7.54
C GLU A 100 -4.53 8.30 7.12
N PHE A 101 -5.86 8.18 7.16
CA PHE A 101 -6.78 9.16 6.58
C PHE A 101 -7.56 9.99 7.61
N GLY A 102 -7.39 9.71 8.91
CA GLY A 102 -8.02 10.49 9.97
C GLY A 102 -9.47 10.13 10.25
N MET A 103 -10.06 9.18 9.52
CA MET A 103 -11.44 8.72 9.75
C MET A 103 -11.56 7.27 9.32
N THR A 104 -12.58 6.58 9.81
CA THR A 104 -12.83 5.17 9.45
C THR A 104 -13.32 5.10 8.01
N PRO A 105 -13.21 3.91 7.38
CA PRO A 105 -13.77 3.74 6.02
C PRO A 105 -15.27 4.04 5.96
N SER A 106 -16.03 3.67 6.98
CA SER A 106 -17.47 3.95 7.04
C SER A 106 -17.75 5.45 7.08
N GLU A 107 -17.01 6.18 7.90
CA GLU A 107 -17.13 7.62 8.02
C GLU A 107 -16.78 8.31 6.70
N TYR A 108 -15.73 7.83 6.05
CA TYR A 108 -15.28 8.37 4.77
C TYR A 108 -16.34 8.20 3.68
N LEU A 109 -16.90 6.98 3.56
CA LEU A 109 -17.94 6.70 2.57
C LEU A 109 -19.22 7.52 2.84
N LYS A 110 -19.59 7.66 4.11
CA LYS A 110 -20.74 8.46 4.50
C LYS A 110 -20.55 9.92 4.10
N GLN A 111 -19.38 10.48 4.37
CA GLN A 111 -19.04 11.85 4.01
C GLN A 111 -19.07 12.06 2.49
N LEU A 112 -18.54 11.10 1.75
CA LEU A 112 -18.51 11.15 0.29
C LEU A 112 -19.93 11.16 -0.30
N HIS A 113 -20.84 10.40 0.27
CA HIS A 113 -22.23 10.30 -0.20
C HIS A 113 -23.13 11.44 0.25
N GLN A 114 -22.65 12.34 1.08
CA GLN A 114 -23.40 13.53 1.52
C GLN A 114 -23.33 14.70 0.54
N LYS A 115 -22.60 14.57 -0.53
CA LYS A 115 -22.48 15.64 -1.52
C LYS A 115 -23.64 15.64 -2.50
#